data_a6ee47214151d2527c9c75e669a8baac
#
_entry.id   a6ee47214151d2527c9c75e669a8baac
#
_cell.length_a   1.000
_cell.length_b   1.000
_cell.length_c   1.000
_cell.angle_alpha   90.00
_cell.angle_beta   90.00
_cell.angle_gamma   90.00
#
_symmetry.space_group_name_H-M   'P 1'
#
loop_
_entity.id
_entity.type
_entity.pdbx_description
1 polymer ?
#
loop_
_entity_poly.entity_id
_entity_poly.type
_entity_poly.pdbx_seq_one_letter_code
_entity_poly.pdbx_strand_id
1 'polypeptide(L)'
;YASEISNDDLFVRTYLSKTKCFLGEQIVLTQKVYSRVDLRGFQNVKFPPYNGFWSQQEEGNQQINLRQENVNGVTYYVADYCTVYLFPQRTGAITIEPVELDCIVRRQTKRQPRNIFEQFFGAGGYEDVAVKVKSKPVKVDVVDLPTENKPINFSGAVGDFGYKAEIDKNKVKAN
;
A
#
# COMPACT_ATOMS: atom_id res chain seq x y z
N TYR A 1 32.85 -0.77 6.04
CA TYR A 1 31.53 -0.45 6.57
C TYR A 1 30.51 -0.84 5.50
N ALA A 2 29.70 -1.88 5.74
CA ALA A 2 28.49 -2.06 4.98
C ALA A 2 27.62 -0.84 5.26
N SER A 3 27.29 -0.03 4.26
CA SER A 3 26.39 1.11 4.45
C SER A 3 25.06 0.54 4.96
N GLU A 4 24.68 0.91 6.18
CA GLU A 4 23.34 0.66 6.68
C GLU A 4 22.36 1.28 5.68
N ILE A 5 21.35 0.51 5.29
CA ILE A 5 20.27 1.01 4.43
C ILE A 5 19.53 2.05 5.25
N SER A 6 19.60 3.29 4.82
CA SER A 6 18.97 4.42 5.51
C SER A 6 17.45 4.45 5.26
N ASN A 7 16.74 5.13 6.14
CA ASN A 7 15.31 5.41 5.91
C ASN A 7 15.04 6.29 4.69
N ASP A 8 16.07 6.93 4.13
CA ASP A 8 15.98 7.68 2.88
C ASP A 8 16.17 6.78 1.64
N ASP A 9 16.77 5.60 1.82
CA ASP A 9 16.97 4.64 0.74
C ASP A 9 15.84 3.65 0.59
N LEU A 10 15.10 3.38 1.68
CA LEU A 10 14.01 2.42 1.71
C LEU A 10 12.97 2.84 2.76
N PHE A 11 11.75 3.09 2.31
CA PHE A 11 10.64 3.47 3.19
C PHE A 11 9.28 3.11 2.62
N VAL A 12 8.25 3.10 3.46
CA VAL A 12 6.85 2.92 3.08
C VAL A 12 6.04 4.17 3.39
N ARG A 13 5.13 4.53 2.48
CA ARG A 13 4.15 5.62 2.66
C ARG A 13 2.75 5.13 2.46
N THR A 14 1.86 5.64 3.29
CA THR A 14 0.41 5.45 3.18
C THR A 14 -0.19 6.65 2.45
N TYR A 15 -0.92 6.38 1.39
CA TYR A 15 -1.67 7.37 0.62
C TYR A 15 -3.17 7.13 0.81
N LEU A 16 -3.90 8.21 0.92
CA LEU A 16 -5.37 8.22 0.97
C LEU A 16 -5.90 8.96 -0.24
N SER A 17 -6.95 8.46 -0.88
CA SER A 17 -7.63 9.16 -1.98
C SER A 17 -8.22 10.50 -1.51
N LYS A 18 -8.61 10.60 -0.23
CA LYS A 18 -9.08 11.81 0.43
C LYS A 18 -8.82 11.73 1.94
N THR A 19 -8.59 12.87 2.57
CA THR A 19 -8.37 13.01 4.02
C THR A 19 -9.61 13.53 4.76
N LYS A 20 -10.64 13.97 4.02
CA LYS A 20 -11.96 14.37 4.53
C LYS A 20 -13.03 13.69 3.71
N CYS A 21 -14.01 13.09 4.39
CA CYS A 21 -15.09 12.34 3.75
C CYS A 21 -16.37 12.34 4.59
N PHE A 22 -17.45 11.86 4.01
CA PHE A 22 -18.70 11.61 4.72
C PHE A 22 -18.70 10.23 5.39
N LEU A 23 -19.53 10.09 6.42
CA LEU A 23 -19.81 8.79 7.03
C LEU A 23 -20.29 7.78 5.99
N GLY A 24 -19.66 6.61 5.92
CA GLY A 24 -19.94 5.55 4.95
C GLY A 24 -19.36 5.77 3.55
N GLU A 25 -18.70 6.90 3.28
CA GLU A 25 -18.07 7.16 1.97
C GLU A 25 -16.78 6.36 1.79
N GLN A 26 -16.59 5.77 0.60
CA GLN A 26 -15.39 5.01 0.29
C GLN A 26 -14.14 5.89 0.24
N ILE A 27 -13.09 5.45 0.92
CA ILE A 27 -11.73 5.97 0.81
C ILE A 27 -10.84 4.84 0.31
N VAL A 28 -9.96 5.15 -0.64
CA VAL A 28 -8.94 4.22 -1.11
C VAL A 28 -7.63 4.52 -0.39
N LEU A 29 -7.11 3.53 0.32
CA LEU A 29 -5.81 3.56 0.97
C LEU A 29 -4.84 2.75 0.12
N THR A 30 -3.69 3.33 -0.24
CA THR A 30 -2.62 2.64 -0.96
C THR A 30 -1.33 2.70 -0.16
N GLN A 31 -0.72 1.54 0.06
CA GLN A 31 0.61 1.43 0.64
C GLN A 31 1.64 1.36 -0.49
N LYS A 32 2.58 2.32 -0.51
CA LYS A 32 3.65 2.38 -1.50
C LYS A 32 5.00 2.22 -0.83
N VAL A 33 5.82 1.32 -1.36
CA VAL A 33 7.21 1.12 -0.93
C VAL A 33 8.13 1.82 -1.91
N TYR A 34 8.97 2.70 -1.39
CA TYR A 34 9.98 3.46 -2.14
C TYR A 34 11.35 2.86 -1.87
N SER A 35 12.09 2.55 -2.91
CA SER A 35 13.41 1.93 -2.79
C SER A 35 14.43 2.52 -3.75
N ARG A 36 15.62 2.82 -3.24
CA ARG A 36 16.85 3.11 -4.02
C ARG A 36 17.80 1.93 -4.05
N VAL A 37 17.44 0.84 -3.34
CA VAL A 37 18.20 -0.39 -3.23
C VAL A 37 17.52 -1.53 -3.98
N ASP A 38 18.22 -2.61 -4.22
CA ASP A 38 17.72 -3.76 -4.98
C ASP A 38 16.69 -4.56 -4.17
N LEU A 39 15.42 -4.16 -4.31
CA LEU A 39 14.27 -4.75 -3.63
C LEU A 39 13.85 -6.05 -4.31
N ARG A 40 13.81 -7.14 -3.53
CA ARG A 40 13.50 -8.50 -4.01
C ARG A 40 12.14 -9.01 -3.58
N GLY A 41 11.61 -8.50 -2.47
CA GLY A 41 10.34 -9.00 -1.95
C GLY A 41 9.92 -8.33 -0.65
N PHE A 42 8.80 -8.82 -0.13
CA PHE A 42 8.24 -8.40 1.14
C PHE A 42 7.88 -9.62 1.99
N GLN A 43 8.01 -9.48 3.30
CA GLN A 43 7.58 -10.50 4.24
C GLN A 43 7.12 -9.88 5.57
N ASN A 44 6.55 -10.70 6.45
CA ASN A 44 6.15 -10.31 7.81
C ASN A 44 5.33 -9.04 7.88
N VAL A 45 4.36 -8.88 6.94
CA VAL A 45 3.53 -7.68 6.88
C VAL A 45 2.53 -7.66 8.01
N LYS A 46 2.50 -6.54 8.73
CA LYS A 46 1.55 -6.27 9.81
C LYS A 46 0.69 -5.07 9.43
N PHE A 47 -0.52 -5.35 8.97
CA PHE A 47 -1.50 -4.31 8.73
C PHE A 47 -2.10 -3.80 10.04
N PRO A 48 -2.41 -2.49 10.13
CA PRO A 48 -3.16 -1.95 11.25
C PRO A 48 -4.60 -2.48 11.25
N PRO A 49 -5.27 -2.49 12.41
CA PRO A 49 -6.64 -3.01 12.52
C PRO A 49 -7.71 -2.10 11.91
N TYR A 50 -7.38 -0.96 11.29
CA TYR A 50 -8.30 0.02 10.69
C TYR A 50 -9.50 0.38 11.57
N ASN A 51 -9.26 0.60 12.87
CA ASN A 51 -10.28 0.91 13.84
C ASN A 51 -11.13 2.12 13.43
N GLY A 52 -12.47 1.95 13.43
CA GLY A 52 -13.42 2.97 12.99
C GLY A 52 -13.76 2.91 11.50
N PHE A 53 -13.22 1.93 10.77
CA PHE A 53 -13.56 1.65 9.38
C PHE A 53 -14.05 0.20 9.23
N TRP A 54 -15.00 0.00 8.35
CA TRP A 54 -15.11 -1.28 7.66
C TRP A 54 -14.09 -1.28 6.52
N SER A 55 -13.36 -2.38 6.35
CA SER A 55 -12.25 -2.43 5.40
C SER A 55 -12.34 -3.66 4.51
N GLN A 56 -12.00 -3.48 3.24
CA GLN A 56 -11.85 -4.55 2.28
C GLN A 56 -10.50 -4.38 1.58
N GLN A 57 -9.64 -5.37 1.73
CA GLN A 57 -8.38 -5.41 1.02
C GLN A 57 -8.61 -5.90 -0.41
N GLU A 58 -8.00 -5.24 -1.38
CA GLU A 58 -7.98 -5.73 -2.76
C GLU A 58 -7.10 -6.98 -2.82
N GLU A 59 -7.64 -8.05 -3.40
CA GLU A 59 -6.85 -9.25 -3.68
C GLU A 59 -5.91 -8.93 -4.84
N GLY A 60 -4.70 -8.51 -4.51
CA GLY A 60 -3.68 -8.12 -5.50
C GLY A 60 -2.82 -9.31 -5.93
N ASN A 61 -2.38 -9.27 -7.18
CA ASN A 61 -1.29 -10.09 -7.67
C ASN A 61 -0.05 -9.82 -6.80
N GLN A 62 0.54 -10.88 -6.25
CA GLN A 62 1.80 -10.82 -5.47
C GLN A 62 3.03 -10.42 -6.34
N GLN A 63 2.81 -10.02 -7.59
CA GLN A 63 3.87 -9.53 -8.46
C GLN A 63 4.20 -8.08 -8.10
N ILE A 64 5.44 -7.87 -7.71
CA ILE A 64 5.98 -6.54 -7.47
C ILE A 64 6.21 -5.85 -8.82
N ASN A 65 5.31 -4.95 -9.18
CA ASN A 65 5.49 -4.08 -10.33
C ASN A 65 6.20 -2.80 -9.88
N LEU A 66 7.50 -2.70 -10.21
CA LEU A 66 8.30 -1.53 -9.89
C LEU A 66 8.18 -0.50 -11.02
N ARG A 67 7.88 0.75 -10.65
CA ARG A 67 7.96 1.91 -11.52
C ARG A 67 8.92 2.94 -10.94
N GLN A 68 9.43 3.84 -11.76
CA GLN A 68 10.26 4.94 -11.29
C GLN A 68 9.42 6.17 -10.97
N GLU A 69 9.63 6.77 -9.80
CA GLU A 69 9.05 8.04 -9.40
C GLU A 69 10.16 8.98 -8.89
N ASN A 70 10.05 10.28 -9.23
CA ASN A 70 10.94 11.30 -8.67
C ASN A 70 10.28 11.93 -7.44
N VAL A 71 10.96 11.88 -6.31
CA VAL A 71 10.53 12.51 -5.06
C VAL A 71 11.59 13.50 -4.62
N ASN A 72 11.28 14.79 -4.68
CA ASN A 72 12.19 15.90 -4.30
C ASN A 72 13.56 15.84 -5.01
N GLY A 73 13.58 15.53 -6.30
CA GLY A 73 14.79 15.44 -7.09
C GLY A 73 15.54 14.10 -7.01
N VAL A 74 15.03 13.16 -6.20
CA VAL A 74 15.61 11.82 -6.05
C VAL A 74 14.71 10.79 -6.72
N THR A 75 15.28 9.93 -7.56
CA THR A 75 14.56 8.86 -8.25
C THR A 75 14.51 7.60 -7.38
N TYR A 76 13.30 7.07 -7.20
CA TYR A 76 13.03 5.81 -6.49
C TYR A 76 12.37 4.79 -7.41
N TYR A 77 12.61 3.52 -7.13
CA TYR A 77 11.74 2.44 -7.59
C TYR A 77 10.59 2.31 -6.60
N VAL A 78 9.37 2.34 -7.10
CA VAL A 78 8.15 2.36 -6.28
C VAL A 78 7.28 1.17 -6.60
N ALA A 79 6.87 0.45 -5.57
CA ALA A 79 5.89 -0.63 -5.66
C ALA A 79 4.60 -0.22 -4.96
N ASP A 80 3.46 -0.37 -5.63
CA ASP A 80 2.15 -0.35 -4.97
C ASP A 80 1.96 -1.72 -4.30
N TYR A 81 2.16 -1.75 -2.99
CA TYR A 81 2.20 -3.00 -2.25
C TYR A 81 0.81 -3.54 -1.95
N CYS A 82 -0.11 -2.66 -1.56
CA CYS A 82 -1.46 -3.04 -1.11
C CYS A 82 -2.43 -1.88 -1.30
N THR A 83 -3.64 -2.22 -1.75
CA THR A 83 -4.78 -1.30 -1.80
C THR A 83 -5.85 -1.81 -0.84
N VAL A 84 -6.40 -0.89 -0.03
CA VAL A 84 -7.48 -1.18 0.90
C VAL A 84 -8.60 -0.16 0.70
N TYR A 85 -9.82 -0.65 0.54
CA TYR A 85 -11.03 0.17 0.53
C TYR A 85 -11.53 0.31 1.95
N LEU A 86 -11.68 1.55 2.42
CA LEU A 86 -12.09 1.89 3.77
C LEU A 86 -13.42 2.64 3.74
N PHE A 87 -14.32 2.25 4.62
CA PHE A 87 -15.64 2.88 4.79
C PHE A 87 -15.80 3.29 6.25
N PRO A 88 -15.75 4.60 6.59
CA PRO A 88 -15.80 5.06 7.96
C PRO A 88 -17.17 4.73 8.60
N GLN A 89 -17.10 4.22 9.83
CA GLN A 89 -18.26 3.77 10.61
C GLN A 89 -18.63 4.75 11.75
N ARG A 90 -17.86 5.81 11.92
CA ARG A 90 -18.09 6.87 12.89
C ARG A 90 -17.58 8.21 12.38
N THR A 91 -18.14 9.29 12.87
CA THR A 91 -17.69 10.67 12.59
C THR A 91 -16.52 11.08 13.47
N GLY A 92 -15.90 12.20 13.11
CA GLY A 92 -14.74 12.79 13.80
C GLY A 92 -13.41 12.41 13.17
N ALA A 93 -12.34 12.78 13.84
CA ALA A 93 -10.99 12.45 13.42
C ALA A 93 -10.66 10.98 13.73
N ILE A 94 -10.28 10.23 12.70
CA ILE A 94 -9.86 8.83 12.83
C ILE A 94 -8.42 8.73 12.39
N THR A 95 -7.57 8.17 13.25
CA THR A 95 -6.18 7.87 12.92
C THR A 95 -6.06 6.44 12.42
N ILE A 96 -5.41 6.28 11.27
CA ILE A 96 -5.00 4.98 10.74
C ILE A 96 -3.55 4.76 11.17
N GLU A 97 -3.35 3.71 11.95
CA GLU A 97 -2.05 3.34 12.49
C GLU A 97 -1.08 2.89 11.38
N PRO A 98 0.22 2.93 11.63
CA PRO A 98 1.23 2.52 10.66
C PRO A 98 1.12 1.06 10.23
N VAL A 99 1.46 0.78 8.96
CA VAL A 99 1.82 -0.56 8.51
C VAL A 99 3.30 -0.81 8.81
N GLU A 100 3.62 -2.05 9.17
CA GLU A 100 5.00 -2.52 9.32
C GLU A 100 5.22 -3.71 8.39
N LEU A 101 6.37 -3.75 7.72
CA LEU A 101 6.77 -4.87 6.86
C LEU A 101 8.28 -5.00 6.77
N ASP A 102 8.74 -6.20 6.46
CA ASP A 102 10.15 -6.46 6.16
C ASP A 102 10.34 -6.46 4.63
N CYS A 103 11.19 -5.58 4.14
CA CYS A 103 11.63 -5.54 2.76
C CYS A 103 12.84 -6.45 2.59
N ILE A 104 12.81 -7.37 1.63
CA ILE A 104 13.95 -8.20 1.28
C ILE A 104 14.79 -7.44 0.28
N VAL A 105 16.00 -7.09 0.67
CA VAL A 105 16.92 -6.29 -0.14
C VAL A 105 18.17 -7.10 -0.43
N ARG A 106 18.58 -7.10 -1.68
CA ARG A 106 19.84 -7.71 -2.11
C ARG A 106 20.96 -6.70 -2.00
N ARG A 107 22.00 -7.07 -1.27
CA ARG A 107 23.24 -6.29 -1.19
C ARG A 107 24.47 -7.12 -1.53
N GLN A 108 25.51 -6.45 -1.95
CA GLN A 108 26.79 -7.09 -2.21
C GLN A 108 27.50 -7.41 -0.89
N THR A 109 27.91 -8.66 -0.70
CA THR A 109 28.73 -9.05 0.45
C THR A 109 30.16 -8.59 0.24
N LYS A 110 30.70 -7.85 1.21
CA LYS A 110 32.13 -7.53 1.27
C LYS A 110 32.89 -8.67 1.96
N ARG A 111 32.88 -9.88 1.36
CA ARG A 111 33.79 -10.93 1.83
C ARG A 111 35.20 -10.58 1.34
N GLN A 112 36.16 -10.54 2.28
CA GLN A 112 37.57 -10.54 1.88
C GLN A 112 37.87 -11.87 1.21
N PRO A 113 38.55 -11.84 0.04
CA PRO A 113 38.94 -13.06 -0.66
C PRO A 113 39.84 -13.92 0.27
N ARG A 114 39.44 -15.18 0.43
CA ARG A 114 40.20 -16.14 1.27
C ARG A 114 41.42 -16.74 0.56
N ASN A 115 41.49 -16.61 -0.76
CA ASN A 115 42.58 -17.13 -1.59
C ASN A 115 42.76 -16.29 -2.87
N ILE A 116 43.87 -16.49 -3.54
CA ILE A 116 44.27 -15.79 -4.78
C ILE A 116 43.23 -16.02 -5.89
N PHE A 117 42.58 -17.17 -5.92
CA PHE A 117 41.57 -17.51 -6.93
C PHE A 117 40.29 -16.67 -6.75
N GLU A 118 39.78 -16.50 -5.52
CA GLU A 118 38.67 -15.61 -5.19
C GLU A 118 39.00 -14.14 -5.48
N GLN A 119 40.27 -13.75 -5.35
CA GLN A 119 40.74 -12.40 -5.66
C GLN A 119 40.70 -12.09 -7.16
N PHE A 120 40.96 -13.07 -8.04
CA PHE A 120 40.96 -12.91 -9.48
C PHE A 120 39.55 -13.13 -10.10
N PHE A 121 38.73 -14.02 -9.56
CA PHE A 121 37.44 -14.38 -10.11
C PHE A 121 36.25 -13.73 -9.36
N GLY A 122 36.51 -12.84 -8.40
CA GLY A 122 35.54 -12.04 -7.67
C GLY A 122 34.96 -12.77 -6.48
N ALA A 123 35.42 -12.44 -5.26
CA ALA A 123 34.82 -12.86 -3.98
C ALA A 123 33.51 -12.10 -3.66
N GLY A 124 32.83 -11.54 -4.66
CA GLY A 124 31.62 -10.76 -4.52
C GLY A 124 30.37 -11.63 -4.56
N GLY A 125 29.97 -12.17 -3.41
CA GLY A 125 28.63 -12.76 -3.27
C GLY A 125 27.58 -11.69 -3.06
N TYR A 126 26.32 -12.05 -3.34
CA TYR A 126 25.16 -11.27 -2.92
C TYR A 126 24.49 -11.98 -1.77
N GLU A 127 23.91 -11.20 -0.86
CA GLU A 127 23.06 -11.70 0.20
C GLU A 127 21.74 -10.96 0.23
N ASP A 128 20.68 -11.65 0.55
CA ASP A 128 19.35 -11.06 0.74
C ASP A 128 19.14 -10.83 2.24
N VAL A 129 18.88 -9.58 2.62
CA VAL A 129 18.69 -9.17 4.01
C VAL A 129 17.29 -8.58 4.18
N ALA A 130 16.68 -8.85 5.33
CA ALA A 130 15.40 -8.25 5.70
C ALA A 130 15.62 -6.89 6.37
N VAL A 131 15.00 -5.86 5.84
CA VAL A 131 15.01 -4.50 6.39
C VAL A 131 13.60 -4.14 6.79
N LYS A 132 13.39 -3.90 8.08
CA LYS A 132 12.08 -3.50 8.61
C LYS A 132 11.81 -2.05 8.29
N VAL A 133 10.63 -1.79 7.69
CA VAL A 133 10.14 -0.44 7.43
C VAL A 133 8.74 -0.26 8.05
N LYS A 134 8.44 0.99 8.42
CA LYS A 134 7.19 1.37 9.04
C LYS A 134 6.69 2.67 8.43
N SER A 135 5.40 2.72 8.09
CA SER A 135 4.79 3.97 7.59
C SER A 135 4.55 4.96 8.73
N LYS A 136 4.24 6.21 8.35
CA LYS A 136 3.70 7.17 9.31
C LYS A 136 2.20 6.96 9.47
N PRO A 137 1.61 7.29 10.64
CA PRO A 137 0.17 7.31 10.81
C PRO A 137 -0.44 8.38 9.91
N VAL A 138 -1.68 8.15 9.45
CA VAL A 138 -2.45 9.12 8.66
C VAL A 138 -3.80 9.37 9.31
N LYS A 139 -4.37 10.57 9.10
CA LYS A 139 -5.64 10.98 9.70
C LYS A 139 -6.69 11.18 8.62
N VAL A 140 -7.93 10.82 8.97
CA VAL A 140 -9.12 11.06 8.17
C VAL A 140 -10.13 11.81 9.02
N ASP A 141 -10.66 12.92 8.50
CA ASP A 141 -11.75 13.68 9.12
C ASP A 141 -13.07 13.24 8.49
N VAL A 142 -13.90 12.60 9.30
CA VAL A 142 -15.20 12.09 8.87
C VAL A 142 -16.30 13.01 9.36
N VAL A 143 -17.10 13.53 8.43
CA VAL A 143 -18.23 14.40 8.72
C VAL A 143 -19.55 13.65 8.52
N ASP A 144 -20.57 14.11 9.22
CA ASP A 144 -21.91 13.55 9.07
C ASP A 144 -22.52 13.88 7.70
N LEU A 145 -23.46 13.06 7.27
CA LEU A 145 -24.20 13.32 6.04
C LEU A 145 -25.09 14.56 6.21
N PRO A 146 -25.19 15.42 5.14
CA PRO A 146 -26.14 16.53 5.15
C PRO A 146 -27.56 16.01 5.41
N THR A 147 -28.28 16.68 6.31
CA THR A 147 -29.70 16.38 6.58
C THR A 147 -30.66 17.12 5.66
N GLU A 148 -30.21 18.25 5.09
CA GLU A 148 -30.99 19.04 4.13
C GLU A 148 -31.16 18.29 2.81
N ASN A 149 -32.40 18.31 2.29
CA ASN A 149 -32.75 17.64 1.02
C ASN A 149 -32.50 16.13 0.98
N LYS A 150 -32.44 15.47 2.13
CA LYS A 150 -32.31 14.03 2.19
C LYS A 150 -33.51 13.35 1.53
N PRO A 151 -33.32 12.50 0.50
CA PRO A 151 -34.42 11.78 -0.15
C PRO A 151 -35.15 10.89 0.85
N ILE A 152 -36.47 10.78 0.71
CA ILE A 152 -37.32 9.92 1.57
C ILE A 152 -36.83 8.45 1.47
N ASN A 153 -36.37 8.04 0.29
CA ASN A 153 -35.91 6.67 0.00
C ASN A 153 -34.40 6.53 0.10
N PHE A 154 -33.73 7.35 0.91
CA PHE A 154 -32.29 7.26 1.04
C PHE A 154 -31.86 5.89 1.60
N SER A 155 -31.16 5.10 0.80
CA SER A 155 -30.73 3.74 1.12
C SER A 155 -29.43 3.63 1.94
N GLY A 156 -28.79 4.78 2.25
CA GLY A 156 -27.51 4.80 2.96
C GLY A 156 -26.27 4.77 2.06
N ALA A 157 -26.44 4.68 0.75
CA ALA A 157 -25.33 4.70 -0.19
C ALA A 157 -24.71 6.10 -0.30
N VAL A 158 -23.39 6.21 -0.11
CA VAL A 158 -22.63 7.47 -0.14
C VAL A 158 -21.43 7.32 -1.06
N GLY A 159 -21.31 8.19 -2.06
CA GLY A 159 -20.22 8.18 -3.03
C GLY A 159 -20.70 8.39 -4.46
N ASP A 160 -19.80 8.28 -5.41
CA ASP A 160 -20.09 8.30 -6.84
C ASP A 160 -20.34 6.87 -7.32
N PHE A 161 -21.53 6.61 -7.86
CA PHE A 161 -21.92 5.28 -8.29
C PHE A 161 -22.17 5.26 -9.80
N GLY A 162 -21.61 4.22 -10.45
CA GLY A 162 -22.00 3.81 -11.79
C GLY A 162 -22.58 2.40 -11.75
N TYR A 163 -23.52 2.11 -12.63
CA TYR A 163 -23.98 0.73 -12.81
C TYR A 163 -23.95 0.34 -14.28
N LYS A 164 -23.70 -0.95 -14.53
CA LYS A 164 -23.81 -1.56 -15.84
C LYS A 164 -24.71 -2.79 -15.70
N ALA A 165 -25.76 -2.84 -16.50
CA ALA A 165 -26.63 -4.01 -16.56
C ALA A 165 -26.42 -4.70 -17.91
N GLU A 166 -26.19 -6.02 -17.87
CA GLU A 166 -26.06 -6.86 -19.04
C GLU A 166 -27.10 -7.98 -18.97
N ILE A 167 -27.76 -8.23 -20.10
CA ILE A 167 -28.73 -9.32 -20.24
C ILE A 167 -28.09 -10.37 -21.13
N ASP A 168 -27.83 -11.55 -20.60
CA ASP A 168 -27.22 -12.67 -21.34
C ASP A 168 -28.21 -13.39 -22.26
N LYS A 169 -29.52 -13.26 -22.02
CA LYS A 169 -30.57 -13.90 -22.81
C LYS A 169 -31.76 -12.96 -23.03
N ASN A 170 -32.09 -12.75 -24.29
CA ASN A 170 -33.25 -11.93 -24.68
C ASN A 170 -34.58 -12.70 -24.66
N LYS A 171 -34.54 -14.04 -24.61
CA LYS A 171 -35.71 -14.94 -24.57
C LYS A 171 -35.44 -16.09 -23.60
N VAL A 172 -36.36 -16.31 -22.67
CA VAL A 172 -36.41 -17.48 -21.79
C VAL A 172 -37.69 -18.24 -22.05
N LYS A 173 -37.63 -19.57 -22.00
CA LYS A 173 -38.84 -20.40 -22.04
C LYS A 173 -39.45 -20.41 -20.65
N ALA A 174 -40.72 -20.09 -20.51
CA ALA A 174 -41.47 -20.37 -19.30
C ALA A 174 -41.69 -21.87 -19.15
N ASN A 175 -41.45 -22.41 -17.96
CA ASN A 175 -41.84 -23.79 -17.64
C ASN A 175 -43.30 -23.83 -17.26
#